data_22cdca20b308e8ce489d2aece24d66da
#
_entry.id   22cdca20b308e8ce489d2aece24d66da
#
_cell.length_a   1.000
_cell.length_b   1.000
_cell.length_c   1.000
_cell.angle_alpha   90.00
_cell.angle_beta   90.00
_cell.angle_gamma   90.00
#
_symmetry.space_group_name_H-M   'P 1'
#
loop_
_entity.id
_entity.type
_entity.pdbx_description
1 polymer ?
#
loop_
_entity_poly.entity_id
_entity_poly.type
_entity_poly.pdbx_seq_one_letter_code
_entity_poly.pdbx_strand_id
1 'polypeptide(L)'
;MRGTPDCKSRARLGAAAGAALLLAALWLPALAGPTPEEYVAHVGGDAKIVPSGELKLDNKRVICGRRPTVLDNQLDDYGAAYPGFLILNPKLLAKVSTPVKLWIHAHECGHQFRGPDEETADCFAVQRGRRQGWLTPEGLEEVCRFISPAKGDSMHFSGSHRCEVMRKCYSDPDIK
;
A
#
# COMPACT_ATOMS: atom_id res chain seq x y z
N MET A 1 -12.06 -89.73 7.10
CA MET A 1 -11.44 -90.29 5.86
C MET A 1 -10.78 -89.18 5.11
N ARG A 2 -9.46 -89.32 4.97
CA ARG A 2 -8.61 -88.85 3.84
C ARG A 2 -8.79 -87.35 3.41
N GLY A 3 -7.80 -86.60 3.24
CA GLY A 3 -6.33 -86.76 3.13
C GLY A 3 -5.81 -85.37 2.69
N THR A 4 -4.66 -85.01 3.22
CA THR A 4 -3.81 -83.85 2.73
C THR A 4 -3.27 -84.14 1.33
N PRO A 5 -2.86 -83.15 0.55
CA PRO A 5 -1.44 -82.86 0.58
C PRO A 5 -1.04 -81.37 0.47
N ASP A 6 0.16 -81.20 1.02
CA ASP A 6 1.06 -80.06 0.84
C ASP A 6 1.20 -79.55 -0.57
N CYS A 7 1.31 -78.22 -0.69
CA CYS A 7 2.06 -77.63 -1.78
C CYS A 7 2.79 -76.36 -1.31
N LYS A 8 4.07 -76.48 -1.05
CA LYS A 8 5.02 -75.40 -0.83
C LYS A 8 5.17 -74.63 -2.13
N SER A 9 4.80 -73.34 -2.12
CA SER A 9 5.18 -72.45 -3.17
C SER A 9 5.95 -71.27 -2.61
N ARG A 10 7.16 -71.13 -3.08
CA ARG A 10 8.15 -70.17 -2.67
C ARG A 10 7.68 -68.79 -3.10
N ALA A 11 7.48 -67.88 -2.17
CA ALA A 11 7.30 -66.43 -2.46
C ALA A 11 8.67 -65.81 -2.78
N ARG A 12 8.80 -65.32 -3.99
CA ARG A 12 9.93 -64.46 -4.40
C ARG A 12 9.71 -63.06 -3.85
N LEU A 13 10.63 -62.58 -3.04
CA LEU A 13 10.72 -61.19 -2.67
C LEU A 13 11.06 -60.35 -3.92
N GLY A 14 10.10 -59.63 -4.43
CA GLY A 14 10.33 -58.56 -5.38
C GLY A 14 10.68 -57.30 -4.60
N ALA A 15 11.92 -56.84 -4.69
CA ALA A 15 12.32 -55.54 -4.19
C ALA A 15 11.72 -54.49 -5.11
N ALA A 16 10.67 -53.80 -4.65
CA ALA A 16 10.16 -52.60 -5.28
C ALA A 16 11.05 -51.41 -4.86
N ALA A 17 11.93 -51.00 -5.76
CA ALA A 17 12.68 -49.78 -5.64
C ALA A 17 11.70 -48.60 -5.78
N GLY A 18 11.26 -48.03 -4.65
CA GLY A 18 10.49 -46.82 -4.62
C GLY A 18 11.37 -45.62 -4.99
N ALA A 19 11.21 -45.11 -6.20
CA ALA A 19 11.79 -43.86 -6.60
C ALA A 19 11.06 -42.72 -5.85
N ALA A 20 11.67 -42.20 -4.80
CA ALA A 20 11.23 -40.99 -4.14
C ALA A 20 11.50 -39.81 -5.06
N LEU A 21 10.48 -39.37 -5.77
CA LEU A 21 10.48 -38.08 -6.48
C LEU A 21 10.52 -36.97 -5.42
N LEU A 22 11.72 -36.43 -5.17
CA LEU A 22 11.93 -35.18 -4.47
C LEU A 22 11.36 -34.04 -5.34
N LEU A 23 10.11 -33.66 -5.09
CA LEU A 23 9.53 -32.41 -5.57
C LEU A 23 10.29 -31.28 -4.87
N ALA A 24 11.37 -30.82 -5.47
CA ALA A 24 11.98 -29.54 -5.13
C ALA A 24 10.95 -28.46 -5.48
N ALA A 25 10.18 -28.03 -4.47
CA ALA A 25 9.36 -26.84 -4.59
C ALA A 25 10.30 -25.67 -4.89
N LEU A 26 10.34 -25.25 -6.13
CA LEU A 26 10.98 -24.00 -6.56
C LEU A 26 10.22 -22.88 -5.85
N TRP A 27 10.74 -22.42 -4.74
CA TRP A 27 10.33 -21.18 -4.14
C TRP A 27 10.76 -20.07 -5.10
N LEU A 28 9.85 -19.71 -6.00
CA LEU A 28 10.00 -18.45 -6.73
C LEU A 28 9.90 -17.35 -5.68
N PRO A 29 10.93 -16.50 -5.52
CA PRO A 29 10.78 -15.32 -4.69
C PRO A 29 9.61 -14.53 -5.25
N ALA A 30 8.62 -14.23 -4.41
CA ALA A 30 7.61 -13.26 -4.77
C ALA A 30 8.36 -12.02 -5.25
N LEU A 31 8.03 -11.52 -6.44
CA LEU A 31 8.59 -10.27 -6.95
C LEU A 31 8.17 -9.18 -5.96
N ALA A 32 9.00 -8.96 -4.96
CA ALA A 32 8.87 -7.80 -4.09
C ALA A 32 9.01 -6.57 -4.98
N GLY A 33 8.12 -5.58 -4.82
CA GLY A 33 8.29 -4.32 -5.52
C GLY A 33 9.67 -3.69 -5.20
N PRO A 34 10.08 -2.66 -5.95
CA PRO A 34 11.38 -2.03 -5.73
C PRO A 34 11.51 -1.50 -4.30
N THR A 35 12.71 -1.53 -3.75
CA THR A 35 13.05 -0.82 -2.52
C THR A 35 13.10 0.69 -2.77
N PRO A 36 13.04 1.54 -1.73
CA PRO A 36 13.24 2.99 -1.90
C PRO A 36 14.57 3.34 -2.58
N GLU A 37 15.64 2.58 -2.28
CA GLU A 37 16.97 2.77 -2.85
C GLU A 37 16.99 2.41 -4.35
N GLU A 38 16.37 1.31 -4.73
CA GLU A 38 16.23 0.90 -6.13
C GLU A 38 15.39 1.90 -6.91
N TYR A 39 14.29 2.41 -6.32
CA TYR A 39 13.49 3.46 -6.92
C TYR A 39 14.31 4.73 -7.20
N VAL A 40 15.03 5.25 -6.18
CA VAL A 40 15.86 6.44 -6.32
C VAL A 40 16.99 6.23 -7.34
N ALA A 41 17.62 5.05 -7.36
CA ALA A 41 18.64 4.71 -8.34
C ALA A 41 18.08 4.66 -9.77
N HIS A 42 16.82 4.23 -9.94
CA HIS A 42 16.15 4.13 -11.24
C HIS A 42 15.74 5.50 -11.78
N VAL A 43 15.06 6.33 -10.96
CA VAL A 43 14.58 7.65 -11.41
C VAL A 43 15.70 8.68 -11.51
N GLY A 44 16.73 8.55 -10.69
CA GLY A 44 17.87 9.47 -10.67
C GLY A 44 17.52 10.89 -10.25
N GLY A 45 18.23 11.87 -10.80
CA GLY A 45 17.96 13.29 -10.56
C GLY A 45 18.21 13.72 -9.11
N ASP A 46 17.24 14.44 -8.55
CA ASP A 46 17.25 14.95 -7.18
C ASP A 46 16.36 14.14 -6.21
N ALA A 47 15.92 12.95 -6.65
CA ALA A 47 15.14 12.06 -5.80
C ALA A 47 15.94 11.64 -4.56
N LYS A 48 15.28 11.65 -3.39
CA LYS A 48 15.93 11.35 -2.11
C LYS A 48 15.02 10.65 -1.13
N ILE A 49 15.59 9.77 -0.34
CA ILE A 49 14.90 9.08 0.75
C ILE A 49 14.91 9.94 2.01
N VAL A 50 13.74 10.12 2.60
CA VAL A 50 13.58 10.75 3.92
C VAL A 50 13.13 9.65 4.89
N PRO A 51 13.91 9.36 5.95
CA PRO A 51 13.58 8.36 6.94
C PRO A 51 12.22 8.63 7.60
N SER A 52 11.58 7.56 8.08
CA SER A 52 10.32 7.68 8.80
C SER A 52 10.45 8.64 9.99
N GLY A 53 9.52 9.56 10.10
CA GLY A 53 9.47 10.54 11.20
C GLY A 53 10.33 11.78 11.01
N GLU A 54 11.11 11.87 9.94
CA GLU A 54 11.94 13.07 9.64
C GLU A 54 11.24 14.04 8.69
N LEU A 55 10.28 13.56 7.90
CA LEU A 55 9.56 14.40 6.96
C LEU A 55 8.69 15.45 7.69
N LYS A 56 8.78 16.69 7.23
CA LYS A 56 7.91 17.78 7.64
C LYS A 56 7.23 18.39 6.42
N LEU A 57 5.92 18.55 6.49
CA LEU A 57 5.11 19.29 5.55
C LEU A 57 4.61 20.55 6.25
N ASP A 58 5.03 21.73 5.80
CA ASP A 58 4.74 23.03 6.44
C ASP A 58 4.98 23.00 7.97
N ASN A 59 6.17 22.59 8.36
CA ASN A 59 6.62 22.41 9.77
C ASN A 59 5.85 21.36 10.60
N LYS A 60 4.87 20.68 10.03
CA LYS A 60 4.18 19.56 10.69
C LYS A 60 4.88 18.24 10.35
N ARG A 61 5.33 17.54 11.39
CA ARG A 61 5.93 16.22 11.22
C ARG A 61 4.86 15.22 10.79
N VAL A 62 5.16 14.45 9.73
CA VAL A 62 4.29 13.38 9.21
C VAL A 62 5.00 12.04 9.32
N ILE A 63 4.23 10.99 9.59
CA ILE A 63 4.75 9.64 9.82
C ILE A 63 3.80 8.62 9.18
N CYS A 64 4.37 7.62 8.50
CA CYS A 64 3.62 6.47 8.00
C CYS A 64 4.18 5.15 8.59
N GLY A 65 3.93 4.91 9.87
CA GLY A 65 4.55 3.80 10.59
C GLY A 65 6.09 3.89 10.52
N ARG A 66 6.76 2.83 10.10
CA ARG A 66 8.22 2.80 9.89
C ARG A 66 8.64 3.04 8.44
N ARG A 67 7.69 3.36 7.56
CA ARG A 67 7.94 3.50 6.13
C ARG A 67 8.62 4.83 5.84
N PRO A 68 9.71 4.83 5.05
CA PRO A 68 10.33 6.06 4.57
C PRO A 68 9.45 6.72 3.49
N THR A 69 9.77 7.97 3.17
CA THR A 69 9.17 8.68 2.05
C THR A 69 10.26 9.08 1.07
N VAL A 70 10.09 8.77 -0.19
CA VAL A 70 10.94 9.31 -1.26
C VAL A 70 10.37 10.66 -1.69
N LEU A 71 11.21 11.67 -1.78
CA LEU A 71 10.88 12.95 -2.41
C LEU A 71 11.38 12.91 -3.84
N ASP A 72 10.46 13.02 -4.81
CA ASP A 72 10.78 12.97 -6.24
C ASP A 72 10.05 14.09 -6.98
N ASN A 73 10.82 15.04 -7.52
CA ASN A 73 10.28 16.16 -8.28
C ASN A 73 9.84 15.81 -9.71
N GLN A 74 10.09 14.57 -10.15
CA GLN A 74 9.74 14.06 -11.48
C GLN A 74 8.47 13.19 -11.46
N LEU A 75 7.97 12.81 -10.28
CA LEU A 75 6.68 12.13 -10.16
C LEU A 75 5.61 13.00 -10.83
N ASP A 76 4.79 12.43 -11.69
CA ASP A 76 3.73 13.12 -12.43
C ASP A 76 2.46 13.37 -11.59
N ASP A 77 2.46 12.94 -10.33
CA ASP A 77 1.39 13.16 -9.35
C ASP A 77 1.93 13.79 -8.06
N TYR A 78 1.03 14.19 -7.16
CA TYR A 78 1.35 14.77 -5.85
C TYR A 78 1.95 13.75 -4.89
N GLY A 79 1.51 12.51 -4.97
CA GLY A 79 1.96 11.39 -4.16
C GLY A 79 1.68 10.05 -4.80
N ALA A 80 2.34 9.02 -4.30
CA ALA A 80 2.10 7.63 -4.66
C ALA A 80 2.48 6.71 -3.51
N ALA A 81 1.81 5.56 -3.40
CA ALA A 81 2.13 4.51 -2.46
C ALA A 81 2.76 3.32 -3.17
N TYR A 82 4.00 3.00 -2.81
CA TYR A 82 4.64 1.75 -3.20
C TYR A 82 4.70 0.79 -2.01
N PRO A 83 4.73 -0.53 -2.23
CA PRO A 83 4.88 -1.47 -1.12
C PRO A 83 6.11 -1.12 -0.26
N GLY A 84 5.85 -0.68 0.98
CA GLY A 84 6.90 -0.38 1.95
C GLY A 84 7.39 1.07 2.02
N PHE A 85 7.02 1.96 1.10
CA PHE A 85 7.39 3.38 1.14
C PHE A 85 6.36 4.26 0.42
N LEU A 86 6.46 5.56 0.65
CA LEU A 86 5.69 6.58 -0.05
C LEU A 86 6.58 7.37 -1.00
N ILE A 87 5.99 7.95 -2.04
CA ILE A 87 6.64 8.93 -2.89
C ILE A 87 5.83 10.22 -2.83
N LEU A 88 6.48 11.36 -2.75
CA LEU A 88 5.83 12.67 -2.79
C LEU A 88 6.57 13.57 -3.76
N ASN A 89 5.83 14.39 -4.50
CA ASN A 89 6.40 15.42 -5.37
C ASN A 89 6.45 16.78 -4.65
N PRO A 90 7.61 17.24 -4.16
CA PRO A 90 7.73 18.52 -3.46
C PRO A 90 7.31 19.72 -4.29
N LYS A 91 7.57 19.72 -5.60
CA LYS A 91 7.21 20.84 -6.51
C LYS A 91 5.70 20.99 -6.65
N LEU A 92 4.97 19.86 -6.73
CA LEU A 92 3.52 19.89 -6.79
C LEU A 92 2.93 20.23 -5.42
N LEU A 93 3.45 19.63 -4.36
CA LEU A 93 3.01 19.93 -2.99
C LEU A 93 3.19 21.41 -2.62
N ALA A 94 4.23 22.07 -3.11
CA ALA A 94 4.42 23.51 -2.86
C ALA A 94 3.28 24.39 -3.38
N LYS A 95 2.45 23.88 -4.29
CA LYS A 95 1.34 24.63 -4.93
C LYS A 95 0.00 24.51 -4.19
N VAL A 96 -0.08 23.68 -3.16
CA VAL A 96 -1.33 23.38 -2.45
C VAL A 96 -1.25 23.80 -0.99
N SER A 97 -2.41 23.92 -0.34
CA SER A 97 -2.50 24.32 1.08
C SER A 97 -2.02 23.24 2.03
N THR A 98 -1.74 23.62 3.26
CA THR A 98 -1.29 22.69 4.31
C THR A 98 -2.26 21.52 4.54
N PRO A 99 -3.60 21.73 4.65
CA PRO A 99 -4.53 20.60 4.78
C PRO A 99 -4.43 19.61 3.63
N VAL A 100 -4.29 20.09 2.39
CA VAL A 100 -4.16 19.26 1.19
C VAL A 100 -2.86 18.45 1.22
N LYS A 101 -1.71 19.07 1.55
CA LYS A 101 -0.42 18.37 1.68
C LYS A 101 -0.50 17.23 2.68
N LEU A 102 -1.09 17.50 3.85
CA LEU A 102 -1.21 16.52 4.91
C LEU A 102 -2.17 15.41 4.55
N TRP A 103 -3.27 15.75 3.85
CA TRP A 103 -4.21 14.76 3.35
C TRP A 103 -3.57 13.85 2.30
N ILE A 104 -2.83 14.38 1.31
CA ILE A 104 -2.11 13.57 0.31
C ILE A 104 -1.20 12.57 1.02
N HIS A 105 -0.32 13.03 1.93
CA HIS A 105 0.55 12.11 2.68
C HIS A 105 -0.24 11.05 3.47
N ALA A 106 -1.35 11.45 4.11
CA ALA A 106 -2.15 10.53 4.90
C ALA A 106 -2.93 9.54 4.03
N HIS A 107 -3.36 9.94 2.81
CA HIS A 107 -4.00 9.11 1.82
C HIS A 107 -3.04 8.02 1.31
N GLU A 108 -1.84 8.40 0.86
CA GLU A 108 -0.81 7.44 0.46
C GLU A 108 -0.41 6.50 1.62
N CYS A 109 -0.38 7.03 2.82
CA CYS A 109 -0.20 6.21 4.01
C CYS A 109 -1.38 5.25 4.24
N GLY A 110 -2.59 5.65 3.89
CA GLY A 110 -3.79 4.80 3.90
C GLY A 110 -3.58 3.54 3.06
N HIS A 111 -3.10 3.68 1.84
CA HIS A 111 -2.79 2.56 0.97
C HIS A 111 -1.80 1.56 1.57
N GLN A 112 -0.84 2.03 2.38
CA GLN A 112 0.13 1.16 3.07
C GLN A 112 -0.50 0.24 4.13
N PHE A 113 -1.65 0.62 4.70
CA PHE A 113 -2.28 -0.10 5.81
C PHE A 113 -3.64 -0.69 5.47
N ARG A 114 -4.28 -0.20 4.42
CA ARG A 114 -5.66 -0.52 4.06
C ARG A 114 -5.80 -1.14 2.67
N GLY A 115 -4.73 -1.14 1.86
CA GLY A 115 -4.75 -1.66 0.49
C GLY A 115 -5.10 -0.62 -0.55
N PRO A 116 -5.38 -1.03 -1.79
CA PRO A 116 -5.48 -0.14 -2.94
C PRO A 116 -6.82 0.57 -3.09
N ASP A 117 -7.76 0.33 -2.20
CA ASP A 117 -9.11 0.92 -2.27
C ASP A 117 -9.06 2.41 -1.90
N GLU A 118 -9.46 3.26 -2.84
CA GLU A 118 -9.40 4.71 -2.75
C GLU A 118 -10.30 5.29 -1.65
N GLU A 119 -11.53 4.78 -1.51
CA GLU A 119 -12.45 5.25 -0.48
C GLU A 119 -11.93 4.93 0.92
N THR A 120 -11.37 3.75 1.07
CA THR A 120 -10.75 3.32 2.33
C THR A 120 -9.53 4.18 2.68
N ALA A 121 -8.69 4.54 1.69
CA ALA A 121 -7.55 5.43 1.88
C ALA A 121 -8.00 6.86 2.21
N ASP A 122 -9.03 7.38 1.56
CA ASP A 122 -9.64 8.67 1.86
C ASP A 122 -10.21 8.72 3.27
N CYS A 123 -10.98 7.70 3.67
CA CYS A 123 -11.51 7.58 5.03
C CYS A 123 -10.39 7.53 6.07
N PHE A 124 -9.35 6.73 5.83
CA PHE A 124 -8.19 6.67 6.70
C PHE A 124 -7.53 8.05 6.88
N ALA A 125 -7.35 8.79 5.78
CA ALA A 125 -6.70 10.10 5.80
C ALA A 125 -7.50 11.13 6.61
N VAL A 126 -8.81 11.24 6.36
CA VAL A 126 -9.64 12.25 7.04
C VAL A 126 -9.88 11.93 8.52
N GLN A 127 -10.08 10.66 8.86
CA GLN A 127 -10.20 10.22 10.25
C GLN A 127 -8.90 10.43 11.03
N ARG A 128 -7.76 10.13 10.40
CA ARG A 128 -6.45 10.40 10.98
C ARG A 128 -6.25 11.89 11.21
N GLY A 129 -6.56 12.70 10.20
CA GLY A 129 -6.45 14.15 10.28
C GLY A 129 -7.29 14.77 11.40
N ARG A 130 -8.54 14.31 11.51
CA ARG A 130 -9.43 14.72 12.61
C ARG A 130 -8.88 14.31 13.98
N ARG A 131 -8.49 13.05 14.15
CA ARG A 131 -7.93 12.56 15.44
C ARG A 131 -6.65 13.27 15.85
N GLN A 132 -5.80 13.64 14.88
CA GLN A 132 -4.55 14.34 15.12
C GLN A 132 -4.70 15.87 15.17
N GLY A 133 -5.90 16.40 14.94
CA GLY A 133 -6.23 17.81 15.02
C GLY A 133 -5.63 18.70 13.93
N TRP A 134 -5.11 18.12 12.84
CA TRP A 134 -4.60 18.90 11.72
C TRP A 134 -5.61 19.11 10.59
N LEU A 135 -6.68 18.33 10.54
CA LEU A 135 -7.77 18.50 9.59
C LEU A 135 -9.01 19.03 10.32
N THR A 136 -9.33 20.29 10.09
CA THR A 136 -10.58 20.92 10.53
C THR A 136 -11.69 20.72 9.48
N PRO A 137 -12.97 21.02 9.80
CA PRO A 137 -14.03 21.02 8.78
C PRO A 137 -13.71 21.91 7.57
N GLU A 138 -13.14 23.09 7.80
CA GLU A 138 -12.73 24.02 6.75
C GLU A 138 -11.58 23.45 5.92
N GLY A 139 -10.61 22.79 6.57
CA GLY A 139 -9.52 22.08 5.90
C GLY A 139 -10.01 20.91 5.04
N LEU A 140 -11.05 20.20 5.49
CA LEU A 140 -11.70 19.16 4.67
C LEU A 140 -12.32 19.77 3.41
N GLU A 141 -12.99 20.92 3.53
CA GLU A 141 -13.54 21.61 2.35
C GLU A 141 -12.47 22.14 1.41
N GLU A 142 -11.26 22.47 1.90
CA GLU A 142 -10.11 22.77 1.03
C GLU A 142 -9.65 21.53 0.25
N VAL A 143 -9.56 20.37 0.90
CA VAL A 143 -9.26 19.08 0.25
C VAL A 143 -10.32 18.79 -0.81
N CYS A 144 -11.59 18.96 -0.47
CA CYS A 144 -12.69 18.75 -1.40
C CYS A 144 -12.61 19.66 -2.64
N ARG A 145 -12.30 20.94 -2.47
CA ARG A 145 -12.10 21.86 -3.60
C ARG A 145 -10.90 21.46 -4.46
N PHE A 146 -9.85 20.94 -3.84
CA PHE A 146 -8.65 20.50 -4.56
C PHE A 146 -8.94 19.30 -5.46
N ILE A 147 -9.67 18.28 -4.98
CA ILE A 147 -9.97 17.09 -5.77
C ILE A 147 -11.19 17.22 -6.68
N SER A 148 -12.05 18.21 -6.45
CA SER A 148 -13.31 18.42 -7.19
C SER A 148 -13.17 18.38 -8.72
N PRO A 149 -12.08 18.89 -9.35
CA PRO A 149 -11.91 18.80 -10.80
C PRO A 149 -11.67 17.39 -11.35
N ALA A 150 -11.32 16.42 -10.49
CA ALA A 150 -11.05 15.07 -10.94
C ALA A 150 -12.34 14.40 -11.44
N LYS A 151 -12.34 14.01 -12.72
CA LYS A 151 -13.52 13.36 -13.35
C LYS A 151 -13.69 11.90 -12.92
N GLY A 152 -12.62 11.32 -12.39
CA GLY A 152 -12.53 9.88 -12.16
C GLY A 152 -12.18 9.13 -13.43
N ASP A 153 -11.81 7.87 -13.27
CA ASP A 153 -11.47 6.92 -14.34
C ASP A 153 -11.87 5.49 -13.91
N SER A 154 -11.31 4.47 -14.56
CA SER A 154 -11.60 3.07 -14.21
C SER A 154 -11.04 2.62 -12.86
N MET A 155 -10.09 3.38 -12.30
CA MET A 155 -9.41 3.08 -11.03
C MET A 155 -9.82 4.04 -9.91
N HIS A 156 -10.19 5.28 -10.24
CA HIS A 156 -10.45 6.34 -9.29
C HIS A 156 -11.88 6.89 -9.46
N PHE A 157 -12.59 7.07 -8.37
CA PHE A 157 -13.87 7.76 -8.36
C PHE A 157 -13.69 9.27 -8.66
N SER A 158 -14.78 9.90 -9.11
CA SER A 158 -14.78 11.35 -9.31
C SER A 158 -14.50 12.09 -8.00
N GLY A 159 -13.90 13.28 -8.10
CA GLY A 159 -13.60 14.10 -6.93
C GLY A 159 -14.84 14.47 -6.12
N SER A 160 -16.00 14.65 -6.75
CA SER A 160 -17.27 14.88 -6.05
C SER A 160 -17.68 13.66 -5.21
N HIS A 161 -17.59 12.46 -5.75
CA HIS A 161 -17.91 11.23 -5.03
C HIS A 161 -16.94 11.03 -3.86
N ARG A 162 -15.64 11.15 -4.08
CA ARG A 162 -14.61 11.05 -3.03
C ARG A 162 -14.87 12.05 -1.90
N CYS A 163 -15.31 13.26 -2.23
CA CYS A 163 -15.68 14.26 -1.23
C CYS A 163 -16.86 13.85 -0.35
N GLU A 164 -17.90 13.25 -0.95
CA GLU A 164 -19.03 12.74 -0.18
C GLU A 164 -18.61 11.66 0.80
N VAL A 165 -17.77 10.73 0.34
CA VAL A 165 -17.20 9.67 1.19
C VAL A 165 -16.39 10.27 2.32
N MET A 166 -15.46 11.19 2.03
CA MET A 166 -14.63 11.84 3.03
C MET A 166 -15.44 12.60 4.09
N ARG A 167 -16.50 13.31 3.72
CA ARG A 167 -17.38 13.99 4.68
C ARG A 167 -18.09 13.02 5.61
N LYS A 168 -18.57 11.87 5.09
CA LYS A 168 -19.16 10.79 5.90
C LYS A 168 -18.13 10.25 6.88
N CYS A 169 -16.94 9.87 6.42
CA CYS A 169 -15.88 9.33 7.25
C CYS A 169 -15.34 10.33 8.29
N TYR A 170 -15.34 11.62 7.96
CA TYR A 170 -14.96 12.68 8.89
C TYR A 170 -15.99 12.86 10.00
N SER A 171 -17.29 12.76 9.68
CA SER A 171 -18.39 12.94 10.64
C SER A 171 -18.58 11.71 11.53
N ASP A 172 -18.40 10.51 10.97
CA ASP A 172 -18.57 9.25 11.67
C ASP A 172 -17.21 8.57 11.89
N PRO A 173 -16.67 8.61 13.13
CA PRO A 173 -15.38 8.01 13.44
C PRO A 173 -15.41 6.48 13.45
N ASP A 174 -16.58 5.85 13.46
CA ASP A 174 -16.76 4.40 13.55
C ASP A 174 -16.87 3.72 12.18
N ILE A 175 -17.00 4.48 11.10
CA ILE A 175 -16.87 3.95 9.74
C ILE A 175 -15.42 3.50 9.54
N LYS A 176 -15.26 2.19 9.24
CA LYS A 176 -13.95 1.55 9.05
C LYS A 176 -13.69 1.34 7.58
#